data_933fa9f634f218d5f67f6aca1238bde2
#
_entry.id   933fa9f634f218d5f67f6aca1238bde2
#
_cell.length_a   1.000
_cell.length_b   1.000
_cell.length_c   1.000
_cell.angle_alpha   90.00
_cell.angle_beta   90.00
_cell.angle_gamma   90.00
#
_symmetry.space_group_name_H-M   'P 1'
#
loop_
_entity.id
_entity.type
_entity.pdbx_description
1 polymer ?
#
loop_
_entity_poly.entity_id
_entity_poly.type
_entity_poly.pdbx_seq_one_letter_code
_entity_poly.pdbx_strand_id
1 'polypeptide(L)'
;MENVKNFLNLFVDYLQIERNCSQYTTVNYATDIKEFYVFMNEEGIGELRDITYQDIRLYLTKLHQKEFARTYISRKISSLRSYFKFLLREKYLQENPFSLVSLPKKEQRIPNFFYEDDLNELFSLSDLSTPLGQRDQALLELLYATGIRVSECCDIRLQDLDMYLDTVLVNGKGKKQRYVPFGSFAHEKLKLYLEDGRITLLNKQNNHHDMLFVNHRGGPLTTRGVRHVLNELIKKTSKTLHIHPHMFRHTFATHLLNGGADLRSVQELLGHAHLSSTQVYTHVSKEHLRKSYLSHHPRA
;
A
#
# COMPACT_ATOMS: atom_id res chain seq x y z
N MET A 1 18.77 -19.91 -24.08
CA MET A 1 18.31 -18.54 -23.71
C MET A 1 16.93 -18.20 -24.28
N GLU A 2 16.53 -18.70 -25.44
CA GLU A 2 15.21 -18.45 -26.05
C GLU A 2 14.04 -19.04 -25.22
N ASN A 3 14.19 -20.28 -24.74
CA ASN A 3 13.20 -20.94 -23.87
C ASN A 3 12.97 -20.19 -22.52
N VAL A 4 14.01 -19.58 -21.98
CA VAL A 4 13.96 -18.83 -20.70
C VAL A 4 13.09 -17.58 -20.81
N LYS A 5 13.25 -16.83 -21.89
CA LYS A 5 12.40 -15.65 -22.16
C LYS A 5 10.94 -16.04 -22.32
N ASN A 6 10.69 -17.20 -22.95
CA ASN A 6 9.33 -17.68 -23.18
C ASN A 6 8.62 -18.03 -21.87
N PHE A 7 9.24 -18.81 -20.97
CA PHE A 7 8.64 -19.17 -19.68
C PHE A 7 8.37 -17.96 -18.77
N LEU A 8 9.28 -16.98 -18.76
CA LEU A 8 9.09 -15.75 -18.00
C LEU A 8 7.89 -14.94 -18.52
N ASN A 9 7.74 -14.81 -19.84
CA ASN A 9 6.61 -14.10 -20.42
C ASN A 9 5.28 -14.80 -20.13
N LEU A 10 5.23 -16.11 -20.29
CA LEU A 10 4.04 -16.92 -19.92
C LEU A 10 3.67 -16.76 -18.43
N PHE A 11 4.66 -16.71 -17.56
CA PHE A 11 4.41 -16.48 -16.14
C PHE A 11 3.90 -15.05 -15.87
N VAL A 12 4.44 -14.05 -16.56
CA VAL A 12 3.96 -12.66 -16.47
C VAL A 12 2.50 -12.58 -16.90
N ASP A 13 2.12 -13.20 -18.02
CA ASP A 13 0.75 -13.26 -18.51
C ASP A 13 -0.16 -13.98 -17.51
N TYR A 14 0.27 -15.11 -16.95
CA TYR A 14 -0.43 -15.81 -15.88
C TYR A 14 -0.68 -14.92 -14.65
N LEU A 15 0.33 -14.16 -14.21
CA LEU A 15 0.17 -13.25 -13.08
C LEU A 15 -0.83 -12.13 -13.36
N GLN A 16 -0.84 -11.61 -14.59
CA GLN A 16 -1.72 -10.51 -14.98
C GLN A 16 -3.15 -10.99 -15.24
N ILE A 17 -3.31 -12.03 -16.04
CA ILE A 17 -4.62 -12.47 -16.55
C ILE A 17 -5.35 -13.36 -15.53
N GLU A 18 -4.68 -14.43 -15.06
CA GLU A 18 -5.36 -15.39 -14.17
C GLU A 18 -5.31 -14.99 -12.70
N ARG A 19 -4.18 -14.43 -12.23
CA ARG A 19 -3.99 -14.05 -10.83
C ARG A 19 -4.39 -12.61 -10.52
N ASN A 20 -4.70 -11.81 -11.55
CA ASN A 20 -5.03 -10.38 -11.42
C ASN A 20 -4.06 -9.64 -10.48
N CYS A 21 -2.77 -9.94 -10.61
CA CYS A 21 -1.72 -9.28 -9.82
C CYS A 21 -1.54 -7.84 -10.27
N SER A 22 -1.15 -6.96 -9.33
CA SER A 22 -0.81 -5.58 -9.68
C SER A 22 0.44 -5.54 -10.56
N GLN A 23 0.53 -4.53 -11.44
CA GLN A 23 1.72 -4.30 -12.27
C GLN A 23 3.01 -4.25 -11.44
N TYR A 24 2.97 -3.64 -10.26
CA TYR A 24 4.10 -3.60 -9.35
C TYR A 24 4.54 -5.01 -8.89
N THR A 25 3.60 -5.89 -8.57
CA THR A 25 3.89 -7.28 -8.20
C THR A 25 4.52 -8.03 -9.36
N THR A 26 3.95 -7.89 -10.54
CA THR A 26 4.41 -8.57 -11.76
C THR A 26 5.83 -8.14 -12.13
N VAL A 27 6.13 -6.83 -12.11
CA VAL A 27 7.47 -6.31 -12.38
C VAL A 27 8.50 -6.82 -11.37
N ASN A 28 8.17 -6.78 -10.08
CA ASN A 28 9.08 -7.28 -9.03
C ASN A 28 9.34 -8.79 -9.18
N TYR A 29 8.31 -9.58 -9.46
CA TYR A 29 8.46 -11.02 -9.66
C TYR A 29 9.30 -11.31 -10.90
N ALA A 30 9.07 -10.61 -12.01
CA ALA A 30 9.88 -10.75 -13.21
C ALA A 30 11.35 -10.38 -12.96
N THR A 31 11.61 -9.33 -12.19
CA THR A 31 12.97 -8.94 -11.81
C THR A 31 13.65 -10.01 -10.96
N ASP A 32 12.97 -10.54 -9.94
CA ASP A 32 13.50 -11.59 -9.07
C ASP A 32 13.86 -12.86 -9.87
N ILE A 33 13.03 -13.24 -10.84
CA ILE A 33 13.26 -14.41 -11.70
C ILE A 33 14.44 -14.17 -12.64
N LYS A 34 14.56 -12.97 -13.24
CA LYS A 34 15.71 -12.61 -14.08
C LYS A 34 17.02 -12.70 -13.31
N GLU A 35 17.05 -12.19 -12.08
CA GLU A 35 18.23 -12.27 -11.22
C GLU A 35 18.56 -13.75 -10.85
N PHE A 36 17.56 -14.60 -10.68
CA PHE A 36 17.77 -16.02 -10.47
C PHE A 36 18.36 -16.72 -11.71
N TYR A 37 17.93 -16.34 -12.92
CA TYR A 37 18.56 -16.85 -14.14
C TYR A 37 20.01 -16.40 -14.31
N VAL A 38 20.35 -15.19 -13.86
CA VAL A 38 21.76 -14.74 -13.81
C VAL A 38 22.57 -15.67 -12.89
N PHE A 39 22.04 -15.96 -11.71
CA PHE A 39 22.67 -16.92 -10.78
C PHE A 39 22.86 -18.31 -11.43
N MET A 40 21.84 -18.85 -12.09
CA MET A 40 21.95 -20.15 -12.77
C MET A 40 23.09 -20.15 -13.79
N ASN A 41 23.19 -19.08 -14.57
CA ASN A 41 24.24 -18.95 -15.58
C ASN A 41 25.64 -18.85 -14.93
N GLU A 42 25.76 -18.12 -13.82
CA GLU A 42 27.03 -18.00 -13.07
C GLU A 42 27.48 -19.35 -12.48
N GLU A 43 26.55 -20.21 -12.09
CA GLU A 43 26.82 -21.53 -11.51
C GLU A 43 26.89 -22.65 -12.59
N GLY A 44 26.71 -22.31 -13.86
CA GLY A 44 26.75 -23.32 -14.95
C GLY A 44 25.53 -24.23 -14.99
N ILE A 45 24.42 -23.85 -14.37
CA ILE A 45 23.15 -24.59 -14.40
C ILE A 45 22.45 -24.29 -15.72
N GLY A 46 22.39 -25.28 -16.62
CA GLY A 46 21.90 -25.09 -17.98
C GLY A 46 20.39 -24.92 -18.09
N GLU A 47 19.63 -25.74 -17.37
CA GLU A 47 18.18 -25.79 -17.49
C GLU A 47 17.47 -25.72 -16.12
N LEU A 48 16.21 -25.27 -16.12
CA LEU A 48 15.39 -25.18 -14.88
C LEU A 48 15.15 -26.53 -14.24
N ARG A 49 15.14 -27.61 -15.01
CA ARG A 49 14.94 -28.98 -14.51
C ARG A 49 16.17 -29.55 -13.80
N ASP A 50 17.35 -28.97 -14.05
CA ASP A 50 18.60 -29.42 -13.43
C ASP A 50 18.83 -28.82 -12.05
N ILE A 51 17.97 -27.88 -11.65
CA ILE A 51 18.06 -27.18 -10.36
C ILE A 51 17.77 -28.16 -9.22
N THR A 52 18.75 -28.30 -8.34
CA THR A 52 18.64 -29.11 -7.12
C THR A 52 18.34 -28.26 -5.89
N TYR A 53 17.97 -28.90 -4.79
CA TYR A 53 17.85 -28.24 -3.50
C TYR A 53 19.19 -27.64 -3.02
N GLN A 54 20.31 -28.24 -3.39
CA GLN A 54 21.63 -27.70 -3.05
C GLN A 54 21.91 -26.37 -3.73
N ASP A 55 21.52 -26.22 -5.01
CA ASP A 55 21.64 -24.96 -5.75
C ASP A 55 20.79 -23.87 -5.12
N ILE A 56 19.58 -24.22 -4.65
CA ILE A 56 18.75 -23.27 -3.92
C ILE A 56 19.42 -22.81 -2.62
N ARG A 57 20.03 -23.71 -1.87
CA ARG A 57 20.79 -23.36 -0.67
C ARG A 57 21.98 -22.44 -0.99
N LEU A 58 22.70 -22.73 -2.07
CA LEU A 58 23.79 -21.87 -2.53
C LEU A 58 23.28 -20.48 -2.90
N TYR A 59 22.17 -20.38 -3.65
CA TYR A 59 21.53 -19.10 -3.96
C TYR A 59 21.18 -18.31 -2.70
N LEU A 60 20.57 -18.94 -1.71
CA LEU A 60 20.22 -18.29 -0.45
C LEU A 60 21.47 -17.83 0.32
N THR A 61 22.53 -18.63 0.33
CA THR A 61 23.81 -18.26 0.94
C THR A 61 24.38 -17.00 0.28
N LYS A 62 24.40 -16.94 -1.06
CA LYS A 62 24.83 -15.73 -1.79
C LYS A 62 23.96 -14.50 -1.49
N LEU A 63 22.65 -14.66 -1.35
CA LEU A 63 21.76 -13.56 -0.95
C LEU A 63 22.05 -13.05 0.47
N HIS A 64 22.36 -13.97 1.41
CA HIS A 64 22.75 -13.60 2.77
C HIS A 64 24.12 -12.91 2.82
N GLN A 65 25.10 -13.37 2.05
CA GLN A 65 26.41 -12.73 1.94
C GLN A 65 26.35 -11.30 1.40
N LYS A 66 25.34 -10.99 0.57
CA LYS A 66 25.08 -9.61 0.08
C LYS A 66 24.37 -8.73 1.11
N GLU A 67 24.19 -9.19 2.33
CA GLU A 67 23.55 -8.45 3.45
C GLU A 67 22.16 -7.90 3.16
N PHE A 68 21.42 -8.54 2.24
CA PHE A 68 20.06 -8.12 1.94
C PHE A 68 19.14 -8.29 3.15
N ALA A 69 18.22 -7.33 3.34
CA ALA A 69 17.21 -7.40 4.39
C ALA A 69 16.39 -8.71 4.30
N ARG A 70 16.07 -9.31 5.45
CA ARG A 70 15.26 -10.55 5.53
C ARG A 70 13.96 -10.49 4.75
N THR A 71 13.31 -9.33 4.75
CA THR A 71 12.07 -9.09 3.99
C THR A 71 12.29 -9.15 2.48
N TYR A 72 13.43 -8.66 2.00
CA TYR A 72 13.82 -8.73 0.59
C TYR A 72 14.07 -10.18 0.15
N ILE A 73 14.82 -10.95 0.94
CA ILE A 73 15.08 -12.37 0.69
C ILE A 73 13.76 -13.16 0.70
N SER A 74 12.88 -12.92 1.70
CA SER A 74 11.57 -13.58 1.78
C SER A 74 10.69 -13.29 0.57
N ARG A 75 10.73 -12.06 0.02
CA ARG A 75 10.01 -11.71 -1.21
C ARG A 75 10.55 -12.48 -2.41
N LYS A 76 11.88 -12.55 -2.57
CA LYS A 76 12.53 -13.31 -3.66
C LYS A 76 12.19 -14.80 -3.61
N ILE A 77 12.23 -15.41 -2.44
CA ILE A 77 11.82 -16.80 -2.28
C ILE A 77 10.35 -16.99 -2.64
N SER A 78 9.49 -16.05 -2.28
CA SER A 78 8.05 -16.11 -2.58
C SER A 78 7.78 -15.98 -4.09
N SER A 79 8.49 -15.09 -4.79
CA SER A 79 8.35 -14.93 -6.25
C SER A 79 8.86 -16.18 -7.00
N LEU A 80 10.00 -16.72 -6.62
CA LEU A 80 10.56 -17.95 -7.21
C LEU A 80 9.68 -19.17 -6.91
N ARG A 81 9.20 -19.33 -5.68
CA ARG A 81 8.25 -20.38 -5.34
C ARG A 81 6.98 -20.31 -6.19
N SER A 82 6.46 -19.11 -6.42
CA SER A 82 5.29 -18.90 -7.28
C SER A 82 5.59 -19.27 -8.74
N TYR A 83 6.78 -18.90 -9.22
CA TYR A 83 7.23 -19.22 -10.58
C TYR A 83 7.39 -20.73 -10.78
N PHE A 84 8.09 -21.40 -9.91
CA PHE A 84 8.27 -22.85 -9.99
C PHE A 84 6.95 -23.63 -9.80
N LYS A 85 6.01 -23.11 -8.99
CA LYS A 85 4.66 -23.65 -8.90
C LYS A 85 3.89 -23.53 -10.21
N PHE A 86 4.06 -22.41 -10.91
CA PHE A 86 3.48 -22.22 -12.25
C PHE A 86 4.07 -23.20 -13.25
N LEU A 87 5.39 -23.36 -13.31
CA LEU A 87 6.08 -24.30 -14.21
C LEU A 87 5.66 -25.75 -13.95
N LEU A 88 5.45 -26.13 -12.69
CA LEU A 88 4.94 -27.44 -12.30
C LEU A 88 3.50 -27.64 -12.79
N ARG A 89 2.62 -26.62 -12.63
CA ARG A 89 1.24 -26.66 -13.10
C ARG A 89 1.15 -26.82 -14.63
N GLU A 90 2.00 -26.11 -15.35
CA GLU A 90 2.08 -26.18 -16.82
C GLU A 90 2.85 -27.41 -17.33
N LYS A 91 3.25 -28.33 -16.42
CA LYS A 91 3.97 -29.56 -16.72
C LYS A 91 5.36 -29.36 -17.39
N TYR A 92 5.96 -28.17 -17.22
CA TYR A 92 7.36 -27.94 -17.64
C TYR A 92 8.37 -28.56 -16.67
N LEU A 93 7.97 -28.77 -15.41
CA LEU A 93 8.75 -29.40 -14.36
C LEU A 93 7.95 -30.54 -13.72
N GLN A 94 8.66 -31.50 -13.13
CA GLN A 94 8.04 -32.60 -12.37
C GLN A 94 8.00 -32.29 -10.87
N GLU A 95 8.93 -31.49 -10.38
CA GLU A 95 9.06 -31.12 -8.97
C GLU A 95 9.34 -29.63 -8.81
N ASN A 96 9.00 -29.09 -7.63
CA ASN A 96 9.32 -27.73 -7.27
C ASN A 96 10.44 -27.70 -6.23
N PRO A 97 11.69 -27.36 -6.61
CA PRO A 97 12.83 -27.36 -5.71
C PRO A 97 12.72 -26.36 -4.56
N PHE A 98 11.86 -25.33 -4.70
CA PHE A 98 11.58 -24.37 -3.63
C PHE A 98 10.55 -24.84 -2.59
N SER A 99 9.93 -26.03 -2.77
CA SER A 99 8.92 -26.54 -1.82
C SER A 99 9.47 -26.74 -0.41
N LEU A 100 10.72 -27.22 -0.32
CA LEU A 100 11.40 -27.51 0.95
C LEU A 100 12.05 -26.29 1.61
N VAL A 101 12.11 -25.14 0.93
CA VAL A 101 12.70 -23.93 1.50
C VAL A 101 11.78 -23.36 2.56
N SER A 102 12.22 -23.28 3.81
CA SER A 102 11.50 -22.54 4.84
C SER A 102 11.77 -21.03 4.71
N LEU A 103 10.70 -20.22 4.74
CA LEU A 103 10.85 -18.78 4.83
C LEU A 103 11.39 -18.41 6.22
N PRO A 104 12.29 -17.41 6.34
CA PRO A 104 12.65 -16.86 7.63
C PRO A 104 11.39 -16.47 8.38
N LYS A 105 11.25 -16.90 9.64
CA LYS A 105 10.13 -16.48 10.48
C LYS A 105 10.11 -14.95 10.51
N LYS A 106 8.99 -14.36 10.10
CA LYS A 106 8.77 -12.93 10.29
C LYS A 106 8.73 -12.66 11.79
N GLU A 107 9.59 -11.77 12.27
CA GLU A 107 9.36 -11.17 13.57
C GLU A 107 7.97 -10.53 13.55
N GLN A 108 7.09 -10.97 14.42
CA GLN A 108 5.81 -10.30 14.62
C GLN A 108 6.11 -8.99 15.36
N ARG A 109 6.41 -7.94 14.59
CA ARG A 109 6.44 -6.59 15.14
C ARG A 109 5.00 -6.20 15.37
N ILE A 110 4.67 -5.89 16.63
CA ILE A 110 3.40 -5.23 16.94
C ILE A 110 3.35 -3.96 16.10
N PRO A 111 2.35 -3.79 15.23
CA PRO A 111 2.26 -2.60 14.41
C PRO A 111 2.18 -1.38 15.31
N ASN A 112 3.07 -0.41 15.12
CA ASN A 112 3.01 0.85 15.82
C ASN A 112 1.76 1.62 15.37
N PHE A 113 1.02 2.17 16.30
CA PHE A 113 -0.06 3.11 16.05
C PHE A 113 0.23 4.41 16.83
N PHE A 114 -0.40 5.50 16.43
CA PHE A 114 -0.28 6.77 17.14
C PHE A 114 -1.22 6.80 18.34
N TYR A 115 -0.74 7.26 19.46
CA TYR A 115 -1.59 7.74 20.53
C TYR A 115 -2.18 9.11 20.18
N GLU A 116 -3.27 9.51 20.84
CA GLU A 116 -3.96 10.78 20.54
C GLU A 116 -3.02 11.99 20.67
N ASP A 117 -2.16 12.02 21.69
CA ASP A 117 -1.17 13.09 21.89
C ASP A 117 -0.17 13.18 20.74
N ASP A 118 0.30 12.04 20.20
CA ASP A 118 1.23 12.00 19.08
C ASP A 118 0.56 12.52 17.80
N LEU A 119 -0.72 12.20 17.60
CA LEU A 119 -1.51 12.72 16.48
C LEU A 119 -1.73 14.22 16.59
N ASN A 120 -2.10 14.72 17.77
CA ASN A 120 -2.33 16.14 18.00
C ASN A 120 -1.04 16.95 17.78
N GLU A 121 0.10 16.45 18.25
CA GLU A 121 1.40 17.03 17.95
C GLU A 121 1.66 17.06 16.44
N LEU A 122 1.48 15.94 15.74
CA LEU A 122 1.72 15.83 14.30
C LEU A 122 0.82 16.78 13.50
N PHE A 123 -0.45 16.90 13.87
CA PHE A 123 -1.40 17.81 13.21
C PHE A 123 -1.09 19.29 13.47
N SER A 124 -0.38 19.63 14.52
CA SER A 124 0.02 21.02 14.82
C SER A 124 1.24 21.50 14.05
N LEU A 125 1.97 20.61 13.37
CA LEU A 125 3.24 20.93 12.70
C LEU A 125 3.11 21.62 11.36
N SER A 126 1.94 21.60 10.74
CA SER A 126 1.70 22.16 9.43
C SER A 126 1.43 23.66 9.54
N ASP A 127 2.18 24.46 8.80
CA ASP A 127 1.97 25.90 8.73
C ASP A 127 0.85 26.23 7.73
N LEU A 128 -0.35 26.48 8.25
CA LEU A 128 -1.54 26.76 7.46
C LEU A 128 -1.51 28.11 6.70
N SER A 129 -0.53 28.97 6.98
CA SER A 129 -0.33 30.20 6.21
C SER A 129 0.30 29.93 4.84
N THR A 130 0.81 28.72 4.61
CA THR A 130 1.46 28.33 3.37
C THR A 130 0.63 27.29 2.57
N PRO A 131 0.61 27.38 1.23
CA PRO A 131 -0.10 26.41 0.39
C PRO A 131 0.34 24.97 0.60
N LEU A 132 1.63 24.73 0.88
CA LEU A 132 2.14 23.39 1.18
C LEU A 132 1.69 22.90 2.56
N GLY A 133 1.67 23.78 3.55
CA GLY A 133 1.19 23.41 4.88
C GLY A 133 -0.30 23.10 4.90
N GLN A 134 -1.13 23.85 4.15
CA GLN A 134 -2.55 23.53 3.97
C GLN A 134 -2.73 22.15 3.30
N ARG A 135 -1.93 21.87 2.25
CA ARG A 135 -1.92 20.56 1.58
C ARG A 135 -1.52 19.44 2.55
N ASP A 136 -0.48 19.66 3.33
CA ASP A 136 0.05 18.65 4.26
C ASP A 136 -0.97 18.35 5.36
N GLN A 137 -1.59 19.37 5.91
CA GLN A 137 -2.63 19.22 6.92
C GLN A 137 -3.86 18.47 6.37
N ALA A 138 -4.38 18.88 5.20
CA ALA A 138 -5.50 18.20 4.55
C ALA A 138 -5.19 16.73 4.25
N LEU A 139 -3.96 16.43 3.82
CA LEU A 139 -3.49 15.07 3.57
C LEU A 139 -3.47 14.22 4.84
N LEU A 140 -2.91 14.73 5.93
CA LEU A 140 -2.84 14.03 7.21
C LEU A 140 -4.22 13.74 7.78
N GLU A 141 -5.10 14.75 7.78
CA GLU A 141 -6.48 14.62 8.26
C GLU A 141 -7.25 13.58 7.45
N LEU A 142 -7.16 13.63 6.12
CA LEU A 142 -7.85 12.66 5.27
C LEU A 142 -7.33 11.23 5.47
N LEU A 143 -6.01 11.04 5.56
CA LEU A 143 -5.42 9.71 5.80
C LEU A 143 -5.85 9.12 7.13
N TYR A 144 -5.91 9.94 8.18
CA TYR A 144 -6.35 9.49 9.50
C TYR A 144 -7.86 9.30 9.56
N ALA A 145 -8.65 10.24 9.06
CA ALA A 145 -10.10 10.14 9.08
C ALA A 145 -10.68 8.97 8.28
N THR A 146 -9.97 8.52 7.24
CA THR A 146 -10.49 7.49 6.33
C THR A 146 -9.77 6.15 6.40
N GLY A 147 -8.56 6.12 6.94
CA GLY A 147 -7.71 4.94 6.94
C GLY A 147 -7.38 4.39 5.55
N ILE A 148 -7.55 5.16 4.48
CA ILE A 148 -7.27 4.73 3.11
C ILE A 148 -5.77 4.48 2.89
N ARG A 149 -5.43 3.69 1.86
CA ARG A 149 -4.02 3.49 1.50
C ARG A 149 -3.47 4.76 0.85
N VAL A 150 -2.17 5.02 1.04
CA VAL A 150 -1.52 6.20 0.42
C VAL A 150 -1.65 6.19 -1.10
N SER A 151 -1.57 5.03 -1.74
CA SER A 151 -1.80 4.94 -3.18
C SER A 151 -3.24 5.33 -3.56
N GLU A 152 -4.23 4.85 -2.80
CA GLU A 152 -5.63 5.24 -2.97
C GLU A 152 -5.80 6.75 -2.78
N CYS A 153 -5.16 7.33 -1.75
CA CYS A 153 -5.20 8.77 -1.49
C CYS A 153 -4.59 9.61 -2.63
N CYS A 154 -3.47 9.15 -3.20
CA CYS A 154 -2.83 9.84 -4.33
C CYS A 154 -3.65 9.78 -5.62
N ASP A 155 -4.52 8.78 -5.77
CA ASP A 155 -5.35 8.57 -6.96
C ASP A 155 -6.73 9.26 -6.88
N ILE A 156 -7.05 9.93 -5.75
CA ILE A 156 -8.32 10.66 -5.59
C ILE A 156 -8.35 11.87 -6.54
N ARG A 157 -9.47 12.01 -7.23
CA ARG A 157 -9.79 13.17 -8.06
C ARG A 157 -10.79 14.08 -7.34
N LEU A 158 -10.92 15.32 -7.78
CA LEU A 158 -11.91 16.25 -7.24
C LEU A 158 -13.35 15.72 -7.33
N GLN A 159 -13.68 15.04 -8.42
CA GLN A 159 -14.99 14.41 -8.63
C GLN A 159 -15.29 13.25 -7.69
N ASP A 160 -14.27 12.66 -7.07
CA ASP A 160 -14.41 11.54 -6.12
C ASP A 160 -14.71 12.04 -4.70
N LEU A 161 -14.60 13.37 -4.46
CA LEU A 161 -14.81 14.00 -3.17
C LEU A 161 -16.19 14.65 -3.11
N ASP A 162 -17.01 14.25 -2.17
CA ASP A 162 -18.31 14.88 -1.88
C ASP A 162 -18.22 15.65 -0.55
N MET A 163 -18.08 16.96 -0.66
CA MET A 163 -17.98 17.87 0.49
C MET A 163 -19.34 18.13 1.17
N TYR A 164 -20.45 17.77 0.53
CA TYR A 164 -21.79 17.91 1.13
C TYR A 164 -22.13 16.70 2.01
N LEU A 165 -21.77 15.50 1.54
CA LEU A 165 -21.99 14.25 2.28
C LEU A 165 -20.81 13.84 3.18
N ASP A 166 -19.70 14.58 3.12
CA ASP A 166 -18.43 14.26 3.80
C ASP A 166 -17.96 12.84 3.48
N THR A 167 -17.93 12.50 2.19
CA THR A 167 -17.50 11.19 1.72
C THR A 167 -16.50 11.29 0.58
N VAL A 168 -15.65 10.28 0.48
CA VAL A 168 -14.72 10.13 -0.64
C VAL A 168 -14.90 8.76 -1.29
N LEU A 169 -14.98 8.74 -2.61
CA LEU A 169 -14.99 7.52 -3.42
C LEU A 169 -13.56 7.03 -3.63
N VAL A 170 -13.28 5.83 -3.13
CA VAL A 170 -11.94 5.25 -3.16
C VAL A 170 -11.91 4.05 -4.11
N ASN A 171 -10.97 4.06 -5.06
CA ASN A 171 -10.71 2.97 -5.97
C ASN A 171 -9.69 2.00 -5.36
N GLY A 172 -10.16 0.82 -4.93
CA GLY A 172 -9.32 -0.21 -4.33
C GLY A 172 -8.74 -1.21 -5.34
N LYS A 173 -8.04 -2.23 -4.84
CA LYS A 173 -7.47 -3.30 -5.65
C LYS A 173 -8.57 -4.05 -6.43
N GLY A 174 -8.34 -4.30 -7.72
CA GLY A 174 -9.30 -5.02 -8.58
C GLY A 174 -10.47 -4.17 -9.04
N LYS A 175 -10.31 -2.85 -9.12
CA LYS A 175 -11.35 -1.87 -9.51
C LYS A 175 -12.58 -1.85 -8.59
N LYS A 176 -12.46 -2.39 -7.37
CA LYS A 176 -13.54 -2.30 -6.38
C LYS A 176 -13.58 -0.90 -5.79
N GLN A 177 -14.73 -0.28 -5.85
CA GLN A 177 -14.98 1.06 -5.32
C GLN A 177 -15.68 0.98 -3.96
N ARG A 178 -15.36 1.93 -3.08
CA ARG A 178 -16.09 2.14 -1.83
C ARG A 178 -16.17 3.62 -1.48
N TYR A 179 -17.27 4.01 -0.86
CA TYR A 179 -17.39 5.32 -0.23
C TYR A 179 -16.88 5.23 1.20
N VAL A 180 -16.02 6.18 1.57
CA VAL A 180 -15.46 6.26 2.93
C VAL A 180 -15.85 7.63 3.50
N PRO A 181 -16.54 7.68 4.64
CA PRO A 181 -16.86 8.94 5.31
C PRO A 181 -15.60 9.56 5.93
N PHE A 182 -15.61 10.87 6.07
CA PHE A 182 -14.63 11.62 6.86
C PHE A 182 -15.38 12.64 7.74
N GLY A 183 -14.73 13.10 8.80
CA GLY A 183 -15.36 13.97 9.78
C GLY A 183 -15.04 15.45 9.56
N SER A 184 -15.57 16.27 10.46
CA SER A 184 -15.50 17.74 10.40
C SER A 184 -14.08 18.29 10.34
N PHE A 185 -13.13 17.71 11.03
CA PHE A 185 -11.72 18.12 10.99
C PHE A 185 -11.12 17.97 9.59
N ALA A 186 -11.35 16.84 8.93
CA ALA A 186 -10.88 16.63 7.56
C ALA A 186 -11.61 17.54 6.58
N HIS A 187 -12.93 17.77 6.77
CA HIS A 187 -13.72 18.71 5.98
C HIS A 187 -13.11 20.11 5.98
N GLU A 188 -12.88 20.69 7.17
CA GLU A 188 -12.33 22.02 7.29
C GLU A 188 -10.97 22.18 6.60
N LYS A 189 -10.07 21.20 6.80
CA LYS A 189 -8.72 21.28 6.21
C LYS A 189 -8.72 21.02 4.71
N LEU A 190 -9.60 20.15 4.22
CA LEU A 190 -9.83 19.97 2.78
C LEU A 190 -10.40 21.24 2.15
N LYS A 191 -11.39 21.86 2.76
CA LYS A 191 -12.00 23.10 2.27
C LYS A 191 -10.96 24.21 2.13
N LEU A 192 -10.19 24.47 3.20
CA LEU A 192 -9.11 25.49 3.17
C LEU A 192 -8.11 25.21 2.05
N TYR A 193 -7.66 23.96 1.93
CA TYR A 193 -6.71 23.57 0.88
C TYR A 193 -7.28 23.72 -0.52
N LEU A 194 -8.54 23.36 -0.76
CA LEU A 194 -9.19 23.44 -2.07
C LEU A 194 -9.41 24.87 -2.52
N GLU A 195 -9.80 25.75 -1.60
CA GLU A 195 -10.13 27.16 -1.89
C GLU A 195 -8.90 28.05 -2.06
N ASP A 196 -7.75 27.70 -1.45
CA ASP A 196 -6.53 28.51 -1.48
C ASP A 196 -5.29 27.71 -1.92
N GLY A 197 -4.79 26.81 -1.09
CA GLY A 197 -3.49 26.18 -1.30
C GLY A 197 -3.37 25.40 -2.59
N ARG A 198 -4.43 24.66 -2.97
CA ARG A 198 -4.44 23.88 -4.21
C ARG A 198 -4.37 24.77 -5.45
N ILE A 199 -5.13 25.87 -5.46
CA ILE A 199 -5.15 26.81 -6.57
C ILE A 199 -3.77 27.45 -6.74
N THR A 200 -3.18 27.88 -5.62
CA THR A 200 -1.85 28.50 -5.61
C THR A 200 -0.77 27.52 -6.09
N LEU A 201 -0.85 26.24 -5.73
CA LEU A 201 0.11 25.24 -6.17
C LEU A 201 -0.02 24.89 -7.67
N LEU A 202 -1.25 24.81 -8.21
CA LEU A 202 -1.51 24.53 -9.61
C LEU A 202 -0.99 25.64 -10.53
N ASN A 203 -1.16 26.90 -10.12
CA ASN A 203 -0.75 28.06 -10.89
C ASN A 203 0.78 28.13 -11.15
N LYS A 204 1.59 27.37 -10.40
CA LYS A 204 3.07 27.34 -10.58
C LYS A 204 3.51 26.77 -11.92
N GLN A 205 2.73 25.90 -12.54
CA GLN A 205 3.12 25.23 -13.79
C GLN A 205 2.10 25.36 -14.94
N ASN A 206 1.04 26.15 -14.80
CA ASN A 206 -0.07 26.14 -15.78
C ASN A 206 -0.63 24.72 -16.08
N ASN A 207 -0.49 23.81 -15.14
CA ASN A 207 -0.81 22.39 -15.34
C ASN A 207 -2.17 22.09 -14.70
N HIS A 208 -3.22 22.12 -15.50
CA HIS A 208 -4.57 21.83 -15.03
C HIS A 208 -4.82 20.33 -14.98
N HIS A 209 -4.94 19.77 -13.79
CA HIS A 209 -5.40 18.39 -13.57
C HIS A 209 -6.40 18.35 -12.40
N ASP A 210 -7.20 17.29 -12.38
CA ASP A 210 -8.29 17.08 -11.41
C ASP A 210 -7.88 16.27 -10.16
N MET A 211 -6.60 15.93 -10.02
CA MET A 211 -6.13 15.21 -8.83
C MET A 211 -6.28 16.06 -7.58
N LEU A 212 -6.75 15.46 -6.49
CA LEU A 212 -7.01 16.16 -5.23
C LEU A 212 -5.73 16.78 -4.67
N PHE A 213 -4.68 15.98 -4.48
CA PHE A 213 -3.43 16.46 -3.90
C PHE A 213 -2.37 16.79 -4.94
N VAL A 214 -1.78 17.97 -4.75
CA VAL A 214 -0.80 18.59 -5.66
C VAL A 214 0.57 18.63 -4.98
N ASN A 215 1.63 18.35 -5.72
CA ASN A 215 3.00 18.46 -5.24
C ASN A 215 3.51 19.93 -5.30
N HIS A 216 4.70 20.20 -4.77
CA HIS A 216 5.30 21.54 -4.71
C HIS A 216 5.58 22.17 -6.09
N ARG A 217 5.53 21.38 -7.17
CA ARG A 217 5.74 21.83 -8.56
C ARG A 217 4.44 22.01 -9.34
N GLY A 218 3.28 21.76 -8.72
CA GLY A 218 1.99 21.88 -9.40
C GLY A 218 1.47 20.60 -10.07
N GLY A 219 2.24 19.51 -10.07
CA GLY A 219 1.80 18.21 -10.60
C GLY A 219 1.13 17.34 -9.53
N PRO A 220 0.59 16.15 -9.89
CA PRO A 220 0.00 15.22 -8.96
C PRO A 220 0.97 14.79 -7.84
N LEU A 221 0.45 14.66 -6.61
CA LEU A 221 1.23 14.13 -5.49
C LEU A 221 1.36 12.61 -5.59
N THR A 222 2.57 12.10 -5.54
CA THR A 222 2.85 10.66 -5.63
C THR A 222 3.00 10.02 -4.25
N THR A 223 2.91 8.70 -4.18
CA THR A 223 3.16 7.93 -2.94
C THR A 223 4.57 8.19 -2.36
N ARG A 224 5.57 8.45 -3.22
CA ARG A 224 6.90 8.86 -2.79
C ARG A 224 6.88 10.27 -2.22
N GLY A 225 6.11 11.18 -2.82
CA GLY A 225 5.91 12.54 -2.33
C GLY A 225 5.25 12.56 -0.95
N VAL A 226 4.22 11.73 -0.72
CA VAL A 226 3.59 11.59 0.61
C VAL A 226 4.60 11.13 1.66
N ARG A 227 5.43 10.13 1.35
CA ARG A 227 6.49 9.67 2.29
C ARG A 227 7.48 10.78 2.60
N HIS A 228 7.84 11.59 1.61
CA HIS A 228 8.72 12.75 1.82
C HIS A 228 8.07 13.77 2.76
N VAL A 229 6.80 14.11 2.53
CA VAL A 229 6.02 15.01 3.42
C VAL A 229 6.04 14.50 4.86
N LEU A 230 5.70 13.23 5.07
CA LEU A 230 5.70 12.63 6.40
C LEU A 230 7.09 12.68 7.05
N ASN A 231 8.15 12.39 6.30
CA ASN A 231 9.51 12.45 6.82
C ASN A 231 9.92 13.89 7.22
N GLU A 232 9.54 14.90 6.44
CA GLU A 232 9.81 16.31 6.78
C GLU A 232 9.04 16.75 8.02
N LEU A 233 7.80 16.30 8.20
CA LEU A 233 7.02 16.58 9.40
C LEU A 233 7.65 15.92 10.64
N ILE A 234 8.11 14.67 10.52
CA ILE A 234 8.79 13.97 11.62
C ILE A 234 10.05 14.69 12.08
N LYS A 235 10.83 15.24 11.14
CA LYS A 235 12.04 16.02 11.49
C LYS A 235 11.75 17.24 12.35
N LYS A 236 10.51 17.73 12.33
CA LYS A 236 10.06 18.85 13.16
C LYS A 236 9.60 18.40 14.55
N THR A 237 9.37 17.11 14.77
CA THR A 237 9.06 16.57 16.10
C THR A 237 10.32 16.34 16.89
N SER A 238 10.25 16.49 18.20
CA SER A 238 11.34 16.14 19.11
C SER A 238 11.47 14.62 19.36
N LYS A 239 10.50 13.84 18.85
CA LYS A 239 10.41 12.40 19.06
C LYS A 239 11.07 11.63 17.91
N THR A 240 11.79 10.56 18.25
CA THR A 240 12.32 9.58 17.28
C THR A 240 11.23 8.64 16.80
N LEU A 241 10.20 9.20 16.14
CA LEU A 241 9.09 8.40 15.58
C LEU A 241 9.43 7.94 14.17
N HIS A 242 9.44 6.64 13.96
CA HIS A 242 9.49 6.08 12.60
C HIS A 242 8.08 6.03 12.01
N ILE A 243 7.61 7.16 11.49
CA ILE A 243 6.28 7.25 10.90
C ILE A 243 6.31 6.70 9.48
N HIS A 244 5.38 5.81 9.18
CA HIS A 244 5.13 5.36 7.82
C HIS A 244 3.62 5.40 7.53
N PRO A 245 3.23 5.56 6.26
CA PRO A 245 1.82 5.79 5.90
C PRO A 245 0.84 4.73 6.42
N HIS A 246 1.29 3.48 6.59
CA HIS A 246 0.43 2.42 7.12
C HIS A 246 0.07 2.61 8.61
N MET A 247 0.82 3.44 9.35
CA MET A 247 0.48 3.75 10.74
C MET A 247 -0.85 4.49 10.84
N PHE A 248 -1.13 5.46 9.94
CA PHE A 248 -2.43 6.16 9.93
C PHE A 248 -3.60 5.18 9.77
N ARG A 249 -3.46 4.25 8.85
CA ARG A 249 -4.48 3.22 8.62
C ARG A 249 -4.63 2.28 9.82
N HIS A 250 -3.52 1.90 10.45
CA HIS A 250 -3.56 1.06 11.66
C HIS A 250 -4.16 1.82 12.84
N THR A 251 -3.79 3.09 13.02
CA THR A 251 -4.35 3.97 14.04
C THR A 251 -5.84 4.17 13.85
N PHE A 252 -6.30 4.46 12.63
CA PHE A 252 -7.72 4.53 12.29
C PHE A 252 -8.47 3.26 12.73
N ALA A 253 -7.95 2.08 12.35
CA ALA A 253 -8.57 0.82 12.72
C ALA A 253 -8.61 0.62 14.25
N THR A 254 -7.50 0.88 14.92
CA THR A 254 -7.37 0.71 16.38
C THR A 254 -8.29 1.67 17.13
N HIS A 255 -8.33 2.94 16.74
CA HIS A 255 -9.17 3.95 17.40
C HIS A 255 -10.66 3.67 17.20
N LEU A 256 -11.10 3.27 16.00
CA LEU A 256 -12.48 2.85 15.78
C LEU A 256 -12.86 1.64 16.63
N LEU A 257 -12.01 0.61 16.68
CA LEU A 257 -12.25 -0.58 17.51
C LEU A 257 -12.27 -0.25 19.00
N ASN A 258 -11.34 0.58 19.48
CA ASN A 258 -11.32 1.04 20.86
C ASN A 258 -12.53 1.92 21.20
N GLY A 259 -13.04 2.69 20.24
CA GLY A 259 -14.26 3.46 20.35
C GLY A 259 -15.54 2.60 20.37
N GLY A 260 -15.44 1.28 20.09
CA GLY A 260 -16.55 0.34 20.14
C GLY A 260 -17.15 -0.02 18.77
N ALA A 261 -16.53 0.40 17.65
CA ALA A 261 -16.98 -0.01 16.34
C ALA A 261 -16.80 -1.52 16.12
N ASP A 262 -17.74 -2.16 15.46
CA ASP A 262 -17.62 -3.57 15.15
C ASP A 262 -16.53 -3.83 14.08
N LEU A 263 -15.85 -4.97 14.23
CA LEU A 263 -14.71 -5.35 13.37
C LEU A 263 -15.09 -5.39 11.88
N ARG A 264 -16.32 -5.76 11.55
CA ARG A 264 -16.79 -5.89 10.17
C ARG A 264 -16.93 -4.52 9.51
N SER A 265 -17.56 -3.55 10.20
CA SER A 265 -17.64 -2.16 9.74
C SER A 265 -16.25 -1.58 9.48
N VAL A 266 -15.29 -1.81 10.39
CA VAL A 266 -13.91 -1.36 10.21
C VAL A 266 -13.25 -2.02 8.99
N GLN A 267 -13.46 -3.31 8.78
CA GLN A 267 -12.92 -4.04 7.62
C GLN A 267 -13.51 -3.54 6.30
N GLU A 268 -14.79 -3.24 6.24
CA GLU A 268 -15.45 -2.69 5.05
C GLU A 268 -14.98 -1.28 4.73
N LEU A 269 -14.88 -0.39 5.72
CA LEU A 269 -14.29 0.95 5.56
C LEU A 269 -12.87 0.87 5.01
N LEU A 270 -12.08 -0.06 5.49
CA LEU A 270 -10.71 -0.29 5.03
C LEU A 270 -10.61 -0.99 3.67
N GLY A 271 -11.67 -1.64 3.18
CA GLY A 271 -11.67 -2.38 1.92
C GLY A 271 -10.77 -3.61 1.96
N HIS A 272 -10.91 -4.46 3.00
CA HIS A 272 -10.21 -5.74 3.10
C HIS A 272 -10.92 -6.77 2.22
N ALA A 273 -10.24 -7.30 1.20
CA ALA A 273 -10.80 -8.21 0.20
C ALA A 273 -10.95 -9.67 0.68
N HIS A 274 -10.44 -10.03 1.85
CA HIS A 274 -10.44 -11.40 2.35
C HIS A 274 -11.05 -11.49 3.75
N LEU A 275 -12.33 -11.85 3.77
CA LEU A 275 -12.84 -12.72 4.82
C LEU A 275 -12.74 -14.16 4.25
N SER A 276 -12.10 -15.08 4.98
CA SER A 276 -12.20 -16.49 4.70
C SER A 276 -13.69 -16.84 4.52
N SER A 277 -14.00 -17.29 3.32
CA SER A 277 -15.32 -17.73 2.90
C SER A 277 -15.91 -18.67 3.96
N THR A 278 -16.93 -18.28 4.65
CA THR A 278 -18.07 -19.10 5.09
C THR A 278 -18.88 -18.38 6.20
N GLN A 279 -19.29 -17.12 5.99
CA GLN A 279 -20.38 -16.59 6.79
C GLN A 279 -21.31 -15.72 5.95
N VAL A 280 -22.59 -16.02 6.11
CA VAL A 280 -23.77 -15.48 5.45
C VAL A 280 -23.71 -13.97 5.25
N TYR A 281 -23.89 -13.55 3.99
CA TYR A 281 -23.93 -12.18 3.53
C TYR A 281 -25.10 -11.40 4.15
N THR A 282 -24.83 -10.59 5.14
CA THR A 282 -25.61 -9.39 5.38
C THR A 282 -24.78 -8.21 4.87
N HIS A 283 -25.26 -7.52 3.83
CA HIS A 283 -24.66 -6.29 3.34
C HIS A 283 -24.75 -5.24 4.47
N VAL A 284 -23.61 -4.72 4.93
CA VAL A 284 -23.58 -3.54 5.80
C VAL A 284 -23.97 -2.34 4.93
N SER A 285 -25.05 -1.65 5.28
CA SER A 285 -25.53 -0.51 4.49
C SER A 285 -24.55 0.69 4.62
N LYS A 286 -24.58 1.60 3.64
CA LYS A 286 -23.77 2.83 3.69
C LYS A 286 -24.11 3.68 4.92
N GLU A 287 -25.38 3.72 5.29
CA GLU A 287 -25.87 4.43 6.46
C GLU A 287 -25.31 3.84 7.75
N HIS A 288 -25.23 2.52 7.84
CA HIS A 288 -24.65 1.84 9.00
C HIS A 288 -23.15 2.13 9.12
N LEU A 289 -22.41 2.09 8.03
CA LEU A 289 -20.98 2.43 8.02
C LEU A 289 -20.74 3.88 8.43
N ARG A 290 -21.55 4.81 7.93
CA ARG A 290 -21.50 6.22 8.31
C ARG A 290 -21.83 6.40 9.81
N LYS A 291 -22.89 5.79 10.29
CA LYS A 291 -23.28 5.84 11.70
C LYS A 291 -22.18 5.27 12.59
N SER A 292 -21.63 4.12 12.24
CA SER A 292 -20.52 3.50 12.98
C SER A 292 -19.31 4.42 13.02
N TYR A 293 -18.95 5.05 11.89
CA TYR A 293 -17.86 6.01 11.83
C TYR A 293 -18.12 7.22 12.76
N LEU A 294 -19.26 7.90 12.59
CA LEU A 294 -19.61 9.10 13.35
C LEU A 294 -19.71 8.86 14.87
N SER A 295 -20.09 7.64 15.29
CA SER A 295 -20.22 7.30 16.71
C SER A 295 -18.90 6.90 17.37
N HIS A 296 -17.88 6.47 16.62
CA HIS A 296 -16.71 5.82 17.20
C HIS A 296 -15.37 6.40 16.76
N HIS A 297 -15.33 7.29 15.73
CA HIS A 297 -14.07 7.90 15.31
C HIS A 297 -13.80 9.19 16.12
N PRO A 298 -12.58 9.40 16.68
CA PRO A 298 -12.28 10.56 17.53
C PRO A 298 -12.39 11.91 16.84
N ARG A 299 -12.33 11.92 15.50
CA ARG A 299 -12.43 13.15 14.67
C ARG A 299 -13.59 13.09 13.66
N ALA A 300 -14.70 12.47 14.09
CA ALA A 300 -15.93 12.43 13.31
C ALA A 300 -16.59 13.82 13.19
#